data_b8f21f3653f8799cfe870d4cbe235386
#
_entry.id   b8f21f3653f8799cfe870d4cbe235386
#
_cell.length_a   1.000
_cell.length_b   1.000
_cell.length_c   1.000
_cell.angle_alpha   90.00
_cell.angle_beta   90.00
_cell.angle_gamma   90.00
#
_symmetry.space_group_name_H-M   'P 1'
#
loop_
_entity.id
_entity.type
_entity.pdbx_description
1 polymer ?
#
loop_
_entity_poly.entity_id
_entity_poly.type
_entity_poly.pdbx_seq_one_letter_code
_entity_poly.pdbx_strand_id
1 'polypeptide(L)'
;LANAEARPGVSFRLGGFETPLDGRRATVIRALNVLRQYDESEVEAAWATMRARLAPGGALVEGTCNEVGRVASWVTLEATGPVTFTISLRLAELDAPSIVAERLPKALIHRNVPGERIHDLLTTLDRLWATHARLGVYGPTQRWIAVAESLRAEGWPVLGARSRWKLGELTVPWSAVAPA
;
A
#
# COMPACT_ATOMS: atom_id res chain seq x y z
N LEU A 1 -23.34 -17.33 -12.65
CA LEU A 1 -23.41 -16.49 -11.45
C LEU A 1 -23.07 -15.03 -11.78
N ALA A 2 -21.97 -14.74 -12.52
CA ALA A 2 -21.54 -13.38 -12.82
C ALA A 2 -22.58 -12.51 -13.57
N ASN A 3 -23.40 -13.10 -14.43
CA ASN A 3 -24.43 -12.36 -15.18
C ASN A 3 -25.67 -11.99 -14.33
N ALA A 4 -25.90 -12.67 -13.21
CA ALA A 4 -27.07 -12.40 -12.36
C ALA A 4 -26.88 -11.14 -11.48
N GLU A 5 -25.63 -10.68 -11.31
CA GLU A 5 -25.29 -9.51 -10.49
C GLU A 5 -24.93 -8.27 -11.33
N ALA A 6 -25.00 -8.34 -12.63
CA ALA A 6 -24.75 -7.20 -13.52
C ALA A 6 -25.77 -6.08 -13.26
N ARG A 7 -25.27 -4.87 -13.04
CA ARG A 7 -26.07 -3.65 -12.82
C ARG A 7 -25.63 -2.59 -13.82
N PRO A 8 -26.43 -1.57 -14.10
CA PRO A 8 -25.98 -0.44 -14.91
C PRO A 8 -24.64 0.12 -14.37
N GLY A 9 -23.62 0.18 -15.22
CA GLY A 9 -22.28 0.61 -14.85
C GLY A 9 -21.38 -0.46 -14.19
N VAL A 10 -21.89 -1.69 -13.96
CA VAL A 10 -21.09 -2.80 -13.41
C VAL A 10 -21.10 -3.96 -14.42
N SER A 11 -19.93 -4.48 -14.73
CA SER A 11 -19.80 -5.67 -15.58
C SER A 11 -18.77 -6.64 -14.99
N PHE A 12 -18.99 -7.93 -15.17
CA PHE A 12 -18.09 -8.99 -14.77
C PHE A 12 -17.52 -9.68 -16.00
N ARG A 13 -16.23 -9.95 -16.00
CA ARG A 13 -15.53 -10.60 -17.11
C ARG A 13 -14.56 -11.63 -16.58
N LEU A 14 -14.39 -12.70 -17.33
CA LEU A 14 -13.29 -13.62 -17.11
C LEU A 14 -12.02 -12.99 -17.64
N GLY A 15 -10.95 -12.98 -16.85
CA GLY A 15 -9.65 -12.41 -17.22
C GLY A 15 -8.66 -12.46 -16.06
N GLY A 16 -7.43 -12.11 -16.35
CA GLY A 16 -6.33 -12.01 -15.42
C GLY A 16 -5.71 -10.61 -15.43
N PHE A 17 -4.38 -10.52 -15.36
CA PHE A 17 -3.66 -9.24 -15.35
C PHE A 17 -3.84 -8.42 -16.63
N GLU A 18 -4.21 -9.04 -17.75
CA GLU A 18 -4.54 -8.35 -19.00
C GLU A 18 -5.79 -7.48 -18.92
N THR A 19 -6.58 -7.59 -17.84
CA THR A 19 -7.77 -6.77 -17.57
C THR A 19 -8.60 -6.51 -18.83
N PRO A 20 -9.45 -7.46 -19.29
CA PRO A 20 -10.17 -7.38 -20.57
C PRO A 20 -11.24 -6.28 -20.54
N LEU A 21 -11.00 -5.16 -21.23
CA LEU A 21 -11.83 -3.96 -21.23
C LEU A 21 -12.38 -3.60 -22.62
N ASP A 22 -12.41 -4.55 -23.58
CA ASP A 22 -12.92 -4.34 -24.96
C ASP A 22 -12.31 -3.09 -25.63
N GLY A 23 -11.00 -2.96 -25.60
CA GLY A 23 -10.28 -1.82 -26.19
C GLY A 23 -10.28 -0.55 -25.36
N ARG A 24 -11.09 -0.46 -24.29
CA ARG A 24 -11.03 0.67 -23.35
C ARG A 24 -9.81 0.61 -22.47
N ARG A 25 -9.50 1.71 -21.80
CA ARG A 25 -8.43 1.83 -20.81
C ARG A 25 -9.02 2.15 -19.45
N ALA A 26 -8.36 1.65 -18.40
CA ALA A 26 -8.78 1.87 -17.02
C ALA A 26 -8.20 3.17 -16.46
N THR A 27 -9.03 3.97 -15.81
CA THR A 27 -8.54 5.09 -14.99
C THR A 27 -7.91 4.59 -13.69
N VAL A 28 -8.47 3.53 -13.10
CA VAL A 28 -7.93 2.88 -11.91
C VAL A 28 -8.04 1.36 -12.08
N ILE A 29 -6.95 0.67 -11.82
CA ILE A 29 -6.93 -0.79 -11.62
C ILE A 29 -6.61 -1.03 -10.15
N ARG A 30 -7.41 -1.86 -9.48
CA ARG A 30 -7.17 -2.25 -8.09
C ARG A 30 -6.97 -3.76 -8.01
N ALA A 31 -5.77 -4.18 -7.62
CA ALA A 31 -5.36 -5.57 -7.47
C ALA A 31 -4.86 -5.83 -6.04
N LEU A 32 -5.78 -6.04 -5.09
CA LEU A 32 -5.43 -6.35 -3.70
C LEU A 32 -5.55 -7.85 -3.42
N ASN A 33 -4.57 -8.40 -2.71
CA ASN A 33 -4.43 -9.81 -2.37
C ASN A 33 -4.28 -10.75 -3.60
N VAL A 34 -3.97 -10.22 -4.77
CA VAL A 34 -3.85 -11.01 -6.01
C VAL A 34 -2.44 -11.58 -6.15
N LEU A 35 -1.40 -10.74 -6.14
CA LEU A 35 -0.02 -11.17 -6.37
C LEU A 35 0.59 -11.96 -5.22
N ARG A 36 -0.08 -12.03 -4.09
CA ARG A 36 0.43 -12.70 -2.90
C ARG A 36 0.71 -14.21 -3.10
N GLN A 37 0.01 -14.84 -4.03
CA GLN A 37 0.13 -16.26 -4.39
C GLN A 37 1.08 -16.54 -5.55
N TYR A 38 1.70 -15.51 -6.11
CA TYR A 38 2.67 -15.62 -7.22
C TYR A 38 4.10 -15.52 -6.67
N ASP A 39 5.08 -15.88 -7.48
CA ASP A 39 6.48 -15.68 -7.12
C ASP A 39 6.90 -14.21 -7.24
N GLU A 40 7.89 -13.79 -6.44
CA GLU A 40 8.40 -12.41 -6.48
C GLU A 40 8.90 -12.03 -7.89
N SER A 41 9.51 -12.98 -8.60
CA SER A 41 10.00 -12.78 -9.96
C SER A 41 8.91 -12.50 -11.00
N GLU A 42 7.64 -12.81 -10.69
CA GLU A 42 6.51 -12.59 -11.59
C GLU A 42 5.88 -11.21 -11.40
N VAL A 43 6.20 -10.50 -10.31
CA VAL A 43 5.56 -9.24 -9.92
C VAL A 43 5.71 -8.18 -10.98
N GLU A 44 6.92 -7.96 -11.50
CA GLU A 44 7.19 -6.91 -12.49
C GLU A 44 6.45 -7.17 -13.80
N ALA A 45 6.39 -8.41 -14.26
CA ALA A 45 5.65 -8.80 -15.46
C ALA A 45 4.13 -8.57 -15.30
N ALA A 46 3.57 -8.92 -14.13
CA ALA A 46 2.18 -8.67 -13.81
C ALA A 46 1.87 -7.16 -13.73
N TRP A 47 2.74 -6.38 -13.10
CA TRP A 47 2.64 -4.92 -13.06
C TRP A 47 2.68 -4.31 -14.47
N ALA A 48 3.65 -4.72 -15.29
CA ALA A 48 3.76 -4.23 -16.67
C ALA A 48 2.50 -4.54 -17.50
N THR A 49 1.94 -5.73 -17.37
CA THR A 49 0.72 -6.15 -18.05
C THR A 49 -0.48 -5.29 -17.65
N MET A 50 -0.68 -5.06 -16.35
CA MET A 50 -1.78 -4.22 -15.85
C MET A 50 -1.59 -2.74 -16.22
N ARG A 51 -0.36 -2.21 -16.08
CA ARG A 51 -0.05 -0.81 -16.41
C ARG A 51 -0.30 -0.49 -17.89
N ALA A 52 -0.04 -1.44 -18.78
CA ALA A 52 -0.33 -1.29 -20.22
C ALA A 52 -1.83 -1.05 -20.51
N ARG A 53 -2.71 -1.34 -19.55
CA ARG A 53 -4.17 -1.13 -19.66
C ARG A 53 -4.65 0.20 -19.06
N LEU A 54 -3.76 0.98 -18.45
CA LEU A 54 -4.12 2.27 -17.85
C LEU A 54 -4.39 3.32 -18.93
N ALA A 55 -5.38 4.15 -18.68
CA ALA A 55 -5.60 5.40 -19.41
C ALA A 55 -4.47 6.40 -19.08
N PRO A 56 -4.25 7.43 -19.91
CA PRO A 56 -3.37 8.53 -19.55
C PRO A 56 -3.77 9.13 -18.20
N GLY A 57 -2.80 9.25 -17.28
CA GLY A 57 -3.05 9.68 -15.90
C GLY A 57 -3.77 8.66 -15.00
N GLY A 58 -3.98 7.44 -15.47
CA GLY A 58 -4.53 6.36 -14.66
C GLY A 58 -3.52 5.75 -13.70
N ALA A 59 -4.02 5.04 -12.68
CA ALA A 59 -3.21 4.41 -11.65
C ALA A 59 -3.57 2.94 -11.43
N LEU A 60 -2.55 2.13 -11.14
CA LEU A 60 -2.69 0.78 -10.61
C LEU A 60 -2.39 0.84 -9.11
N VAL A 61 -3.30 0.30 -8.30
CA VAL A 61 -3.13 0.11 -6.85
C VAL A 61 -2.99 -1.39 -6.61
N GLU A 62 -1.76 -1.83 -6.37
CA GLU A 62 -1.45 -3.22 -6.08
C GLU A 62 -0.98 -3.38 -4.65
N GLY A 63 -1.49 -4.38 -3.94
CA GLY A 63 -1.10 -4.59 -2.56
C GLY A 63 -1.86 -5.68 -1.84
N THR A 64 -1.87 -5.59 -0.52
CA THR A 64 -2.42 -6.60 0.35
C THR A 64 -3.21 -5.96 1.49
N CYS A 65 -4.31 -6.57 1.86
CA CYS A 65 -5.08 -6.20 3.04
C CYS A 65 -5.53 -7.45 3.81
N ASN A 66 -5.84 -7.27 5.09
CA ASN A 66 -6.51 -8.32 5.86
C ASN A 66 -8.01 -8.39 5.49
N GLU A 67 -8.72 -9.41 6.02
CA GLU A 67 -10.10 -9.75 5.64
C GLU A 67 -11.08 -8.59 5.82
N VAL A 68 -10.85 -7.75 6.83
CA VAL A 68 -11.73 -6.62 7.18
C VAL A 68 -11.15 -5.25 6.80
N GLY A 69 -10.00 -5.23 6.11
CA GLY A 69 -9.38 -3.99 5.64
C GLY A 69 -8.78 -3.08 6.75
N ARG A 70 -8.51 -3.63 7.94
CA ARG A 70 -7.94 -2.86 9.08
C ARG A 70 -6.44 -2.68 8.99
N VAL A 71 -5.76 -3.57 8.28
CA VAL A 71 -4.32 -3.52 8.00
C VAL A 71 -4.17 -3.74 6.51
N ALA A 72 -3.56 -2.78 5.84
CA ALA A 72 -3.31 -2.84 4.41
C ALA A 72 -2.01 -2.12 4.06
N SER A 73 -1.38 -2.56 2.99
CA SER A 73 -0.37 -1.76 2.31
C SER A 73 -0.43 -1.98 0.81
N TRP A 74 0.00 -0.98 0.06
CA TRP A 74 -0.04 -1.05 -1.40
C TRP A 74 1.02 -0.17 -2.04
N VAL A 75 1.37 -0.54 -3.25
CA VAL A 75 2.14 0.26 -4.18
C VAL A 75 1.16 0.92 -5.15
N THR A 76 1.32 2.22 -5.37
CA THR A 76 0.66 2.92 -6.45
C THR A 76 1.62 2.99 -7.63
N LEU A 77 1.16 2.50 -8.78
CA LEU A 77 1.92 2.52 -10.02
C LEU A 77 1.19 3.37 -11.07
N GLU A 78 1.96 4.12 -11.81
CA GLU A 78 1.52 4.83 -13.01
C GLU A 78 2.02 4.12 -14.28
N ALA A 79 1.76 4.69 -15.44
CA ALA A 79 2.23 4.11 -16.70
C ALA A 79 3.76 3.93 -16.75
N THR A 80 4.51 4.77 -16.07
CA THR A 80 5.98 4.76 -16.02
C THR A 80 6.57 3.79 -14.99
N GLY A 81 5.82 3.34 -14.00
CA GLY A 81 6.29 2.44 -12.96
C GLY A 81 5.72 2.73 -11.57
N PRO A 82 6.28 2.10 -10.52
CA PRO A 82 5.86 2.33 -9.15
C PRO A 82 6.28 3.73 -8.67
N VAL A 83 5.34 4.44 -8.03
CA VAL A 83 5.49 5.83 -7.61
C VAL A 83 5.52 5.97 -6.10
N THR A 84 4.59 5.33 -5.41
CA THR A 84 4.48 5.44 -3.95
C THR A 84 4.20 4.09 -3.30
N PHE A 85 4.62 3.99 -2.04
CA PHE A 85 4.21 2.93 -1.11
C PHE A 85 3.39 3.55 0.00
N THR A 86 2.26 2.94 0.32
CA THR A 86 1.36 3.40 1.38
C THR A 86 1.03 2.26 2.33
N ILE A 87 1.02 2.56 3.62
CA ILE A 87 0.45 1.72 4.66
C ILE A 87 -0.83 2.35 5.19
N SER A 88 -1.78 1.52 5.61
CA SER A 88 -3.03 1.94 6.25
C SER A 88 -3.34 1.02 7.41
N LEU A 89 -3.45 1.61 8.59
CA LEU A 89 -3.61 0.91 9.86
C LEU A 89 -4.85 1.42 10.59
N ARG A 90 -5.66 0.51 11.10
CA ARG A 90 -6.64 0.87 12.12
C ARG A 90 -5.88 1.22 13.41
N LEU A 91 -5.92 2.48 13.79
CA LEU A 91 -5.14 2.99 14.92
C LEU A 91 -5.69 2.56 16.28
N ALA A 92 -6.99 2.27 16.37
CA ALA A 92 -7.58 1.75 17.60
C ALA A 92 -6.98 0.36 17.90
N GLU A 93 -6.46 0.18 19.10
CA GLU A 93 -5.85 -1.07 19.56
C GLU A 93 -4.58 -1.48 18.79
N LEU A 94 -3.89 -0.51 18.18
CA LEU A 94 -2.64 -0.76 17.48
C LEU A 94 -1.50 -0.97 18.49
N ASP A 95 -0.94 -2.17 18.51
CA ASP A 95 0.25 -2.50 19.31
C ASP A 95 1.50 -1.86 18.72
N ALA A 96 1.82 -2.23 17.48
CA ALA A 96 2.99 -1.74 16.76
C ALA A 96 2.67 -1.55 15.27
N PRO A 97 3.16 -0.48 14.63
CA PRO A 97 3.01 -0.25 13.20
C PRO A 97 3.53 -1.38 12.32
N SER A 98 4.55 -2.11 12.75
CA SER A 98 5.13 -3.25 12.03
C SER A 98 4.17 -4.42 11.81
N ILE A 99 2.98 -4.43 12.42
CA ILE A 99 1.92 -5.39 12.08
C ILE A 99 1.61 -5.39 10.57
N VAL A 100 1.88 -4.28 9.88
CA VAL A 100 1.72 -4.18 8.43
C VAL A 100 2.64 -5.12 7.66
N ALA A 101 3.72 -5.63 8.27
CA ALA A 101 4.61 -6.61 7.66
C ALA A 101 3.86 -7.86 7.20
N GLU A 102 2.80 -8.26 7.90
CA GLU A 102 1.93 -9.36 7.52
C GLU A 102 1.16 -9.10 6.21
N ARG A 103 1.10 -7.85 5.79
CA ARG A 103 0.31 -7.38 4.65
C ARG A 103 1.15 -6.53 3.68
N LEU A 104 2.43 -6.81 3.56
CA LEU A 104 3.27 -6.21 2.54
C LEU A 104 2.89 -6.72 1.14
N PRO A 105 2.99 -5.88 0.10
CA PRO A 105 2.93 -6.31 -1.29
C PRO A 105 4.00 -7.36 -1.58
N LYS A 106 3.75 -8.24 -2.55
CA LYS A 106 4.66 -9.35 -2.89
C LYS A 106 6.09 -8.88 -3.16
N ALA A 107 6.26 -7.74 -3.79
CA ALA A 107 7.58 -7.14 -4.05
C ALA A 107 8.40 -6.81 -2.78
N LEU A 108 7.77 -6.75 -1.60
CA LEU A 108 8.42 -6.33 -0.35
C LEU A 108 8.42 -7.42 0.73
N ILE A 109 7.65 -8.49 0.59
CA ILE A 109 7.52 -9.52 1.64
C ILE A 109 8.89 -10.10 2.03
N HIS A 110 9.70 -10.51 1.04
CA HIS A 110 11.01 -11.13 1.28
C HIS A 110 12.12 -10.09 1.53
N ARG A 111 11.80 -8.80 1.36
CA ARG A 111 12.70 -7.67 1.59
C ARG A 111 12.61 -7.10 3.01
N ASN A 112 11.70 -7.59 3.82
CA ASN A 112 11.59 -7.16 5.23
C ASN A 112 12.64 -7.86 6.10
N VAL A 113 13.92 -7.62 5.81
CA VAL A 113 15.08 -8.16 6.50
C VAL A 113 16.10 -7.06 6.77
N PRO A 114 16.96 -7.17 7.81
CA PRO A 114 17.97 -6.17 8.11
C PRO A 114 18.83 -5.80 6.89
N GLY A 115 19.03 -4.51 6.66
CA GLY A 115 19.75 -3.96 5.51
C GLY A 115 18.86 -3.56 4.32
N GLU A 116 17.59 -3.92 4.34
CA GLU A 116 16.63 -3.50 3.33
C GLU A 116 15.80 -2.29 3.81
N ARG A 117 15.52 -1.37 2.92
CA ARG A 117 14.84 -0.10 3.23
C ARG A 117 13.46 -0.24 3.84
N ILE A 118 12.68 -1.25 3.41
CA ILE A 118 11.36 -1.51 4.00
C ILE A 118 11.48 -1.93 5.46
N HIS A 119 12.49 -2.72 5.82
CA HIS A 119 12.77 -3.12 7.19
C HIS A 119 13.12 -1.90 8.05
N ASP A 120 13.97 -1.02 7.54
CA ASP A 120 14.36 0.21 8.23
C ASP A 120 13.16 1.13 8.48
N LEU A 121 12.25 1.26 7.50
CA LEU A 121 11.01 2.01 7.67
C LEU A 121 10.16 1.44 8.81
N LEU A 122 9.90 0.13 8.79
CA LEU A 122 9.04 -0.51 9.80
C LEU A 122 9.66 -0.46 11.20
N THR A 123 10.95 -0.70 11.32
CA THR A 123 11.69 -0.58 12.58
C THR A 123 11.67 0.85 13.12
N THR A 124 11.84 1.84 12.24
CA THR A 124 11.76 3.26 12.62
C THR A 124 10.35 3.63 13.10
N LEU A 125 9.31 3.15 12.42
CA LEU A 125 7.92 3.39 12.82
C LEU A 125 7.63 2.81 14.21
N ASP A 126 8.08 1.60 14.51
CA ASP A 126 7.88 0.98 15.82
C ASP A 126 8.61 1.73 16.93
N ARG A 127 9.85 2.13 16.67
CA ARG A 127 10.64 2.95 17.61
C ARG A 127 9.93 4.27 17.89
N LEU A 128 9.46 4.97 16.87
CA LEU A 128 8.74 6.24 17.02
C LEU A 128 7.39 6.04 17.70
N TRP A 129 6.68 4.95 17.39
CA TRP A 129 5.44 4.60 18.07
C TRP A 129 5.67 4.40 19.57
N ALA A 130 6.72 3.71 19.97
CA ALA A 130 7.10 3.54 21.36
C ALA A 130 7.51 4.88 22.02
N THR A 131 8.30 5.70 21.32
CA THR A 131 8.73 7.03 21.79
C THR A 131 7.53 7.94 22.12
N HIS A 132 6.50 7.89 21.29
CA HIS A 132 5.29 8.71 21.47
C HIS A 132 4.19 8.02 22.31
N ALA A 133 4.51 6.97 23.08
CA ALA A 133 3.53 6.22 23.88
C ALA A 133 2.70 7.12 24.81
N ARG A 134 3.30 8.15 25.41
CA ARG A 134 2.61 9.11 26.31
C ARG A 134 1.48 9.90 25.62
N LEU A 135 1.55 10.09 24.31
CA LEU A 135 0.49 10.76 23.54
C LEU A 135 -0.77 9.90 23.41
N GLY A 136 -0.70 8.62 23.77
CA GLY A 136 -1.87 7.74 23.80
C GLY A 136 -3.03 8.26 24.67
N VAL A 137 -2.75 9.09 25.69
CA VAL A 137 -3.79 9.74 26.52
C VAL A 137 -4.69 10.69 25.70
N TYR A 138 -4.18 11.21 24.59
CA TYR A 138 -4.94 12.07 23.66
C TYR A 138 -5.55 11.27 22.49
N GLY A 139 -5.43 9.96 22.54
CA GLY A 139 -5.91 9.02 21.56
C GLY A 139 -4.86 8.58 20.53
N PRO A 140 -5.07 7.39 19.93
CA PRO A 140 -4.10 6.78 19.02
C PRO A 140 -3.85 7.61 17.74
N THR A 141 -4.83 8.40 17.31
CA THR A 141 -4.69 9.31 16.16
C THR A 141 -3.65 10.39 16.41
N GLN A 142 -3.63 11.00 17.59
CA GLN A 142 -2.62 12.02 17.92
C GLN A 142 -1.23 11.41 18.03
N ARG A 143 -1.12 10.22 18.61
CA ARG A 143 0.13 9.47 18.66
C ARG A 143 0.64 9.16 17.25
N TRP A 144 -0.20 8.70 16.34
CA TRP A 144 0.18 8.40 14.95
C TRP A 144 0.61 9.64 14.16
N ILE A 145 -0.08 10.77 14.34
CA ILE A 145 0.33 12.04 13.72
C ILE A 145 1.74 12.42 14.19
N ALA A 146 2.03 12.33 15.49
CA ALA A 146 3.36 12.61 16.03
C ALA A 146 4.42 11.66 15.47
N VAL A 147 4.11 10.38 15.27
CA VAL A 147 4.98 9.41 14.59
C VAL A 147 5.28 9.86 13.16
N ALA A 148 4.27 10.22 12.37
CA ALA A 148 4.47 10.68 10.99
C ALA A 148 5.30 11.98 10.90
N GLU A 149 5.09 12.91 11.84
CA GLU A 149 5.87 14.15 11.94
C GLU A 149 7.32 13.88 12.31
N SER A 150 7.56 13.00 13.30
CA SER A 150 8.91 12.63 13.70
C SER A 150 9.65 11.85 12.61
N LEU A 151 8.96 10.95 11.92
CA LEU A 151 9.53 10.22 10.78
C LEU A 151 10.00 11.19 9.68
N ARG A 152 9.18 12.20 9.36
CA ARG A 152 9.57 13.26 8.41
C ARG A 152 10.75 14.09 8.92
N ALA A 153 10.78 14.42 10.22
CA ALA A 153 11.87 15.18 10.83
C ALA A 153 13.20 14.40 10.83
N GLU A 154 13.15 13.07 10.88
CA GLU A 154 14.32 12.19 10.73
C GLU A 154 14.78 12.02 9.28
N GLY A 155 14.18 12.72 8.33
CA GLY A 155 14.60 12.74 6.92
C GLY A 155 13.89 11.75 6.02
N TRP A 156 12.91 10.98 6.51
CA TRP A 156 12.09 10.14 5.65
C TRP A 156 11.20 11.00 4.75
N PRO A 157 11.10 10.71 3.46
CA PRO A 157 10.32 11.50 2.51
C PRO A 157 8.81 11.21 2.65
N VAL A 158 8.24 11.48 3.82
CA VAL A 158 6.82 11.25 4.11
C VAL A 158 5.95 12.19 3.28
N LEU A 159 5.07 11.62 2.47
CA LEU A 159 4.12 12.33 1.64
C LEU A 159 2.80 12.58 2.36
N GLY A 160 1.97 13.45 1.76
CA GLY A 160 0.64 13.75 2.28
C GLY A 160 0.67 14.71 3.48
N ALA A 161 -0.46 14.80 4.16
CA ALA A 161 -0.70 15.73 5.24
C ALA A 161 -1.49 15.05 6.37
N ARG A 162 -1.66 15.79 7.49
CA ARG A 162 -2.39 15.33 8.68
C ARG A 162 -3.79 14.79 8.37
N SER A 163 -4.45 15.27 7.32
CA SER A 163 -5.77 14.78 6.89
C SER A 163 -5.76 13.29 6.52
N ARG A 164 -4.68 12.80 5.92
CA ARG A 164 -4.50 11.39 5.61
C ARG A 164 -3.99 10.60 6.81
N TRP A 165 -3.05 11.16 7.55
CA TRP A 165 -2.50 10.51 8.74
C TRP A 165 -3.57 10.25 9.81
N LYS A 166 -4.57 11.15 9.97
CA LYS A 166 -5.72 10.92 10.86
C LYS A 166 -6.50 9.63 10.56
N LEU A 167 -6.42 9.14 9.34
CA LEU A 167 -7.05 7.91 8.90
C LEU A 167 -6.18 6.66 9.12
N GLY A 168 -4.97 6.83 9.69
CA GLY A 168 -4.02 5.74 9.86
C GLY A 168 -3.17 5.47 8.63
N GLU A 169 -3.22 6.35 7.62
CA GLU A 169 -2.40 6.22 6.42
C GLU A 169 -1.03 6.89 6.60
N LEU A 170 -0.02 6.31 5.96
CA LEU A 170 1.31 6.90 5.78
C LEU A 170 1.83 6.48 4.42
N THR A 171 2.28 7.48 3.64
CA THR A 171 2.77 7.28 2.28
C THR A 171 4.18 7.80 2.15
N VAL A 172 5.02 7.04 1.46
CA VAL A 172 6.38 7.45 1.06
C VAL A 172 6.56 7.21 -0.46
N PRO A 173 7.48 7.90 -1.15
CA PRO A 173 7.87 7.53 -2.50
C PRO A 173 8.33 6.09 -2.54
N TRP A 174 8.07 5.40 -3.66
CA TRP A 174 8.53 4.02 -3.85
C TRP A 174 10.03 3.87 -3.65
N SER A 175 10.82 4.84 -4.14
CA SER A 175 12.28 4.86 -3.99
C SER A 175 12.77 4.81 -2.54
N ALA A 176 11.94 5.16 -1.57
CA ALA A 176 12.29 5.09 -0.15
C ALA A 176 12.24 3.66 0.43
N VAL A 177 11.56 2.72 -0.25
CA VAL A 177 11.38 1.34 0.22
C VAL A 177 11.68 0.29 -0.85
N ALA A 178 11.94 0.71 -2.08
CA ALA A 178 12.25 -0.19 -3.18
C ALA A 178 13.40 -1.14 -2.80
N PRO A 179 13.35 -2.41 -3.22
CA PRO A 179 14.47 -3.33 -3.10
C PRO A 179 15.76 -2.73 -3.66
N ALA A 180 16.88 -3.05 -3.00
CA ALA A 180 18.21 -2.59 -3.42
C ALA A 180 18.66 -3.34 -4.69
#